data_9f6607152117ab466eeefafce0f049bd
#
_entry.id   9f6607152117ab466eeefafce0f049bd
#
_cell.length_a   1.000
_cell.length_b   1.000
_cell.length_c   1.000
_cell.angle_alpha   90.00
_cell.angle_beta   90.00
_cell.angle_gamma   90.00
#
_symmetry.space_group_name_H-M   'P 1'
#
loop_
_entity.id
_entity.type
_entity.pdbx_description
1 polymer ?
#
loop_
_entity_poly.entity_id
_entity_poly.type
_entity_poly.pdbx_seq_one_letter_code
_entity_poly.pdbx_strand_id
1 'polypeptide(L)'
;RRLWYFANQINMEQNSELVQIGKIIDETTYKREKKGILIDNTINIDFINNGAVLHEVKKTKSIEEAGIWQLKYYMYYLEQKGIKNIKAEIDFPLLRETKKIILEDEDREVLKNVVKNIENIVEQDKPPKIIDSKICKKCSYYDLCYV
;
A
#
# COMPACT_ATOMS: atom_id res chain seq x y z
N ARG A 1 9.21 10.59 8.02
CA ARG A 1 10.58 10.38 7.52
C ARG A 1 10.65 9.30 6.43
N ARG A 2 10.12 8.09 6.65
CA ARG A 2 10.19 6.99 5.68
C ARG A 2 9.70 7.40 4.29
N LEU A 3 8.53 8.05 4.20
CA LEU A 3 7.98 8.56 2.95
C LEU A 3 8.95 9.54 2.26
N TRP A 4 9.53 10.47 3.01
CA TRP A 4 10.50 11.44 2.50
C TRP A 4 11.77 10.74 1.97
N TYR A 5 12.32 9.77 2.72
CA TYR A 5 13.47 8.97 2.25
C TYR A 5 13.15 8.25 0.95
N PHE A 6 12.00 7.58 0.88
CA PHE A 6 11.57 6.86 -0.32
C PHE A 6 11.43 7.79 -1.54
N ALA A 7 10.79 8.94 -1.38
CA ALA A 7 10.63 9.94 -2.45
C ALA A 7 11.97 10.50 -2.95
N ASN A 8 12.97 10.57 -2.07
CA ASN A 8 14.35 10.97 -2.41
C ASN A 8 15.24 9.80 -2.83
N GLN A 9 14.67 8.71 -3.34
CA GLN A 9 15.38 7.53 -3.86
C GLN A 9 16.21 6.75 -2.83
N ILE A 10 15.97 6.98 -1.54
CA ILE A 10 16.60 6.23 -0.46
C ILE A 10 15.67 5.08 -0.07
N ASN A 11 15.92 3.89 -0.62
CA ASN A 11 15.07 2.71 -0.41
C ASN A 11 15.78 1.66 0.42
N MET A 12 15.24 1.36 1.62
CA MET A 12 15.74 0.36 2.57
C MET A 12 14.76 -0.83 2.75
N GLU A 13 13.68 -0.89 2.00
CA GLU A 13 12.63 -1.91 2.17
C GLU A 13 13.10 -3.32 1.81
N GLN A 14 14.01 -3.44 0.87
CA GLN A 14 14.62 -4.71 0.47
C GLN A 14 15.35 -5.43 1.61
N ASN A 15 15.74 -4.73 2.66
CA ASN A 15 16.43 -5.30 3.82
C ASN A 15 15.45 -5.88 4.86
N SER A 16 14.14 -5.81 4.63
CA SER A 16 13.13 -6.32 5.55
C SER A 16 12.72 -7.75 5.20
N GLU A 17 13.00 -8.70 6.09
CA GLU A 17 12.55 -10.11 5.96
C GLU A 17 11.02 -10.21 5.83
N LEU A 18 10.27 -9.36 6.52
CA LEU A 18 8.80 -9.34 6.46
C LEU A 18 8.28 -8.96 5.07
N VAL A 19 8.95 -8.03 4.38
CA VAL A 19 8.63 -7.66 2.99
C VAL A 19 8.91 -8.83 2.06
N GLN A 20 10.06 -9.51 2.22
CA GLN A 20 10.41 -10.68 1.40
C GLN A 20 9.41 -11.83 1.59
N ILE A 21 9.01 -12.13 2.83
CA ILE A 21 8.00 -13.16 3.11
C ILE A 21 6.66 -12.78 2.47
N GLY A 22 6.25 -11.52 2.54
CA GLY A 22 5.03 -11.03 1.88
C GLY A 22 5.04 -11.29 0.37
N LYS A 23 6.15 -11.00 -0.30
CA LYS A 23 6.34 -11.29 -1.74
C LYS A 23 6.22 -12.78 -2.06
N ILE A 24 6.86 -13.64 -1.27
CA ILE A 24 6.80 -15.10 -1.46
C ILE A 24 5.35 -15.61 -1.34
N ILE A 25 4.60 -15.12 -0.35
CA ILE A 25 3.18 -15.51 -0.18
C ILE A 25 2.37 -15.07 -1.40
N ASP A 26 2.53 -13.85 -1.86
CA ASP A 26 1.84 -13.36 -3.06
C ASP A 26 2.18 -14.23 -4.28
N GLU A 27 3.46 -14.44 -4.58
CA GLU A 27 3.93 -15.23 -5.72
C GLU A 27 3.45 -16.69 -5.70
N THR A 28 3.29 -17.29 -4.52
CA THR A 28 2.92 -18.71 -4.40
C THR A 28 1.42 -18.95 -4.40
N THR A 29 0.63 -17.99 -3.91
CA THR A 29 -0.81 -18.18 -3.68
C THR A 29 -1.62 -18.08 -4.97
N TYR A 30 -1.30 -17.15 -5.86
CA TYR A 30 -2.08 -16.87 -7.07
C TYR A 30 -1.25 -17.01 -8.35
N LYS A 31 -0.61 -18.17 -8.52
CA LYS A 31 0.30 -18.46 -9.65
C LYS A 31 -0.29 -18.28 -11.05
N ARG A 32 -1.63 -18.37 -11.17
CA ARG A 32 -2.33 -18.31 -12.46
C ARG A 32 -2.81 -16.90 -12.84
N GLU A 33 -2.79 -15.97 -11.89
CA GLU A 33 -3.25 -14.61 -12.11
C GLU A 33 -2.10 -13.71 -12.62
N LYS A 34 -2.44 -12.69 -13.41
CA LYS A 34 -1.48 -11.63 -13.75
C LYS A 34 -1.21 -10.81 -12.50
N LYS A 35 0.04 -10.83 -12.04
CA LYS A 35 0.49 -10.16 -10.82
C LYS A 35 1.27 -8.89 -11.12
N GLY A 36 1.23 -7.94 -10.16
CA GLY A 36 2.01 -6.73 -10.25
C GLY A 36 1.58 -5.83 -11.43
N ILE A 37 0.28 -5.58 -11.58
CA ILE A 37 -0.24 -4.71 -12.64
C ILE A 37 0.03 -3.27 -12.25
N LEU A 38 1.03 -2.66 -12.89
CA LEU A 38 1.37 -1.26 -12.70
C LEU A 38 0.53 -0.37 -13.61
N ILE A 39 -0.21 0.58 -13.04
CA ILE A 39 -1.04 1.54 -13.77
C ILE A 39 -0.44 2.94 -13.57
N ASP A 40 -0.11 3.62 -14.68
CA ASP A 40 0.42 4.99 -14.73
C ASP A 40 1.67 5.22 -13.84
N ASN A 41 2.47 4.19 -13.56
CA ASN A 41 3.57 4.22 -12.59
C ASN A 41 3.16 4.69 -11.17
N THR A 42 1.86 4.69 -10.87
CA THR A 42 1.30 5.26 -9.64
C THR A 42 0.76 4.20 -8.71
N ILE A 43 -0.01 3.24 -9.24
CA ILE A 43 -0.58 2.15 -8.45
C ILE A 43 -0.09 0.80 -8.95
N ASN A 44 0.23 -0.09 -8.01
CA ASN A 44 0.61 -1.47 -8.31
C ASN A 44 -0.40 -2.40 -7.64
N ILE A 45 -1.20 -3.07 -8.46
CA ILE A 45 -2.27 -3.96 -8.03
C ILE A 45 -1.74 -5.39 -8.07
N ASP A 46 -1.96 -6.17 -7.02
CA ASP A 46 -1.48 -7.55 -6.94
C ASP A 46 -2.04 -8.39 -8.10
N PHE A 47 -3.34 -8.33 -8.32
CA PHE A 47 -3.97 -8.84 -9.55
C PHE A 47 -5.39 -8.31 -9.75
N ILE A 48 -5.93 -8.48 -10.96
CA ILE A 48 -7.32 -8.15 -11.31
C ILE A 48 -8.01 -9.45 -11.78
N ASN A 49 -9.12 -9.79 -11.11
CA ASN A 49 -9.94 -10.92 -11.48
C ASN A 49 -11.19 -10.46 -12.26
N ASN A 50 -11.56 -11.23 -13.29
CA ASN A 50 -12.73 -10.94 -14.14
C ASN A 50 -12.81 -9.49 -14.67
N GLY A 51 -11.66 -8.82 -14.80
CA GLY A 51 -11.54 -7.48 -15.36
C GLY A 51 -12.12 -6.32 -14.54
N ALA A 52 -12.61 -6.59 -13.31
CA ALA A 52 -13.31 -5.57 -12.53
C ALA A 52 -13.03 -5.61 -11.01
N VAL A 53 -12.33 -6.60 -10.50
CA VAL A 53 -12.07 -6.75 -9.05
C VAL A 53 -10.58 -6.61 -8.80
N LEU A 54 -10.22 -5.60 -8.01
CA LEU A 54 -8.85 -5.39 -7.53
C LEU A 54 -8.60 -6.29 -6.34
N HIS A 55 -7.49 -6.99 -6.33
CA HIS A 55 -7.08 -7.83 -5.21
C HIS A 55 -5.79 -7.33 -4.58
N GLU A 56 -5.77 -7.30 -3.27
CA GLU A 56 -4.59 -7.06 -2.45
C GLU A 56 -4.37 -8.26 -1.52
N VAL A 57 -3.17 -8.80 -1.52
CA VAL A 57 -2.83 -9.99 -0.74
C VAL A 57 -2.05 -9.61 0.51
N LYS A 58 -2.51 -10.03 1.68
CA LYS A 58 -1.85 -9.73 2.96
C LYS A 58 -1.55 -11.00 3.75
N LYS A 59 -0.37 -11.02 4.39
CA LYS A 59 0.08 -12.13 5.23
C LYS A 59 -0.75 -12.30 6.50
N THR A 60 -1.10 -11.19 7.15
CA THR A 60 -1.77 -11.18 8.46
C THR A 60 -2.75 -10.03 8.58
N LYS A 61 -3.71 -10.14 9.51
CA LYS A 61 -4.64 -9.06 9.84
C LYS A 61 -3.99 -7.85 10.55
N SER A 62 -2.77 -8.00 11.06
CA SER A 62 -2.08 -6.88 11.73
C SER A 62 -1.81 -5.68 10.81
N ILE A 63 -1.86 -5.88 9.49
CA ILE A 63 -1.69 -4.82 8.48
C ILE A 63 -2.97 -4.62 7.65
N GLU A 64 -4.11 -5.17 8.12
CA GLU A 64 -5.38 -5.10 7.41
C GLU A 64 -5.79 -3.66 7.10
N GLU A 65 -5.71 -2.77 8.09
CA GLU A 65 -6.10 -1.37 7.92
C GLU A 65 -5.29 -0.68 6.81
N ALA A 66 -3.97 -0.91 6.77
CA ALA A 66 -3.12 -0.38 5.71
C ALA A 66 -3.49 -0.94 4.34
N GLY A 67 -3.82 -2.23 4.25
CA GLY A 67 -4.29 -2.87 3.02
C GLY A 67 -5.64 -2.32 2.54
N ILE A 68 -6.56 -2.07 3.47
CA ILE A 68 -7.86 -1.45 3.17
C ILE A 68 -7.66 -0.05 2.58
N TRP A 69 -6.84 0.80 3.22
CA TRP A 69 -6.56 2.14 2.72
C TRP A 69 -5.81 2.13 1.39
N GLN A 70 -4.95 1.16 1.16
CA GLN A 70 -4.26 0.96 -0.12
C GLN A 70 -5.27 0.68 -1.23
N LEU A 71 -6.21 -0.26 -1.03
CA LEU A 71 -7.25 -0.56 -2.00
C LEU A 71 -8.22 0.62 -2.21
N LYS A 72 -8.63 1.30 -1.13
CA LYS A 72 -9.45 2.52 -1.24
C LYS A 72 -8.75 3.60 -2.07
N TYR A 73 -7.43 3.77 -1.89
CA TYR A 73 -6.65 4.69 -2.73
C TYR A 73 -6.63 4.26 -4.20
N TYR A 74 -6.45 2.97 -4.49
CA TYR A 74 -6.48 2.47 -5.86
C TYR A 74 -7.85 2.68 -6.54
N MET A 75 -8.94 2.42 -5.80
CA MET A 75 -10.29 2.69 -6.30
C MET A 75 -10.47 4.19 -6.57
N TYR A 76 -10.09 5.05 -5.64
CA TYR A 76 -10.15 6.50 -5.79
C TYR A 76 -9.33 6.98 -7.00
N TYR A 77 -8.11 6.51 -7.15
CA TYR A 77 -7.24 6.85 -8.28
C TYR A 77 -7.88 6.47 -9.63
N LEU A 78 -8.42 5.26 -9.72
CA LEU A 78 -9.08 4.79 -10.94
C LEU A 78 -10.37 5.56 -11.24
N GLU A 79 -11.14 5.94 -10.22
CA GLU A 79 -12.31 6.83 -10.40
C GLU A 79 -11.91 8.18 -11.00
N GLN A 80 -10.79 8.77 -10.57
CA GLN A 80 -10.28 10.02 -11.17
C GLN A 80 -9.89 9.85 -12.64
N LYS A 81 -9.59 8.63 -13.08
CA LYS A 81 -9.36 8.27 -14.49
C LYS A 81 -10.64 7.93 -15.26
N GLY A 82 -11.81 8.08 -14.65
CA GLY A 82 -13.11 7.83 -15.27
C GLY A 82 -13.59 6.38 -15.24
N ILE A 83 -12.90 5.48 -14.53
CA ILE A 83 -13.31 4.09 -14.39
C ILE A 83 -14.36 4.00 -13.28
N LYS A 84 -15.54 3.45 -13.59
CA LYS A 84 -16.68 3.35 -12.67
C LYS A 84 -16.90 1.90 -12.21
N ASN A 85 -17.62 1.74 -11.11
CA ASN A 85 -18.04 0.44 -10.55
C ASN A 85 -16.87 -0.50 -10.21
N ILE A 86 -15.77 0.06 -9.72
CA ILE A 86 -14.61 -0.71 -9.30
C ILE A 86 -14.97 -1.46 -8.02
N LYS A 87 -14.67 -2.75 -7.99
CA LYS A 87 -14.74 -3.60 -6.80
C LYS A 87 -13.34 -3.87 -6.30
N ALA A 88 -13.19 -4.07 -5.00
CA ALA A 88 -11.90 -4.42 -4.41
C ALA A 88 -12.07 -5.44 -3.29
N GLU A 89 -11.10 -6.33 -3.15
CA GLU A 89 -11.06 -7.37 -2.14
C GLU A 89 -9.66 -7.47 -1.55
N ILE A 90 -9.58 -7.69 -0.25
CA ILE A 90 -8.33 -8.01 0.44
C ILE A 90 -8.33 -9.48 0.83
N ASP A 91 -7.30 -10.19 0.43
CA ASP A 91 -7.15 -11.62 0.62
C ASP A 91 -6.12 -11.93 1.71
N PHE A 92 -6.51 -12.83 2.61
CA PHE A 92 -5.67 -13.39 3.66
C PHE A 92 -5.48 -14.90 3.45
N PRO A 93 -4.58 -15.34 2.57
CA PRO A 93 -4.48 -16.76 2.16
C PRO A 93 -4.22 -17.71 3.32
N LEU A 94 -3.41 -17.30 4.30
CA LEU A 94 -3.11 -18.12 5.48
C LEU A 94 -4.34 -18.34 6.40
N LEU A 95 -5.31 -17.43 6.34
CA LEU A 95 -6.55 -17.47 7.11
C LEU A 95 -7.71 -18.01 6.28
N ARG A 96 -7.53 -18.19 4.97
CA ARG A 96 -8.56 -18.56 3.99
C ARG A 96 -9.75 -17.59 4.04
N GLU A 97 -9.45 -16.30 4.14
CA GLU A 97 -10.44 -15.23 4.31
C GLU A 97 -10.26 -14.17 3.22
N THR A 98 -11.37 -13.68 2.69
CA THR A 98 -11.43 -12.55 1.74
C THR A 98 -12.42 -11.53 2.27
N LYS A 99 -12.05 -10.25 2.25
CA LYS A 99 -12.89 -9.13 2.70
C LYS A 99 -13.13 -8.17 1.55
N LYS A 100 -14.40 -7.88 1.26
CA LYS A 100 -14.80 -6.86 0.28
C LYS A 100 -14.57 -5.46 0.82
N ILE A 101 -14.07 -4.58 -0.03
CA ILE A 101 -13.79 -3.19 0.29
C ILE A 101 -14.72 -2.30 -0.50
N ILE A 102 -15.30 -1.33 0.19
CA ILE A 102 -16.19 -0.30 -0.38
C ILE A 102 -15.49 1.04 -0.20
N LEU A 103 -15.57 1.88 -1.22
CA LEU A 103 -15.10 3.27 -1.18
C LEU A 103 -16.29 4.18 -0.95
N GLU A 104 -16.38 4.76 0.24
CA GLU A 104 -17.44 5.67 0.65
C GLU A 104 -17.05 7.13 0.38
N ASP A 105 -18.01 8.08 0.48
CA ASP A 105 -17.74 9.49 0.21
C ASP A 105 -16.81 10.10 1.26
N GLU A 106 -16.94 9.69 2.52
CA GLU A 106 -16.03 10.08 3.60
C GLU A 106 -14.59 9.63 3.32
N ASP A 107 -14.41 8.44 2.76
CA ASP A 107 -13.08 7.93 2.38
C ASP A 107 -12.42 8.79 1.31
N ARG A 108 -13.20 9.29 0.34
CA ARG A 108 -12.70 10.16 -0.73
C ARG A 108 -12.14 11.47 -0.17
N GLU A 109 -12.84 12.08 0.80
CA GLU A 109 -12.35 13.29 1.46
C GLU A 109 -11.10 13.02 2.30
N VAL A 110 -11.04 11.89 3.01
CA VAL A 110 -9.84 11.47 3.74
C VAL A 110 -8.67 11.28 2.77
N LEU A 111 -8.87 10.56 1.68
CA LEU A 111 -7.83 10.28 0.68
C LEU A 111 -7.30 11.56 0.03
N LYS A 112 -8.18 12.50 -0.31
CA LYS A 112 -7.80 13.80 -0.84
C LYS A 112 -6.87 14.56 0.10
N ASN A 113 -7.19 14.57 1.40
CA ASN A 113 -6.35 15.20 2.42
C ASN A 113 -5.02 14.44 2.62
N VAL A 114 -5.05 13.10 2.57
CA VAL A 114 -3.84 12.28 2.67
C VAL A 114 -2.90 12.55 1.50
N VAL A 115 -3.40 12.59 0.26
CA VAL A 115 -2.58 12.90 -0.93
C VAL A 115 -1.92 14.26 -0.79
N LYS A 116 -2.69 15.30 -0.40
CA LYS A 116 -2.15 16.64 -0.14
C LYS A 116 -1.06 16.65 0.94
N ASN A 117 -1.26 15.89 2.02
CA ASN A 117 -0.25 15.78 3.08
C ASN A 117 1.01 15.03 2.61
N ILE A 118 0.86 14.04 1.73
CA ILE A 118 1.98 13.35 1.10
C ILE A 118 2.82 14.33 0.28
N GLU A 119 2.18 15.14 -0.57
CA GLU A 119 2.84 16.17 -1.37
C GLU A 119 3.62 17.14 -0.47
N ASN A 120 2.97 17.67 0.57
CA ASN A 120 3.63 18.57 1.53
C ASN A 120 4.85 17.96 2.23
N ILE A 121 4.86 16.63 2.48
CA ILE A 121 6.01 15.95 3.09
C ILE A 121 7.15 15.76 2.07
N VAL A 122 6.79 15.41 0.84
CA VAL A 122 7.75 15.10 -0.23
C VAL A 122 8.50 16.37 -0.67
N GLU A 123 7.82 17.52 -0.69
CA GLU A 123 8.36 18.81 -1.09
C GLU A 123 9.25 19.47 -0.02
N GLN A 124 9.36 18.91 1.18
CA GLN A 124 10.24 19.46 2.21
C GLN A 124 11.71 19.28 1.84
N ASP A 125 12.53 20.30 2.12
CA ASP A 125 13.99 20.23 1.93
C ASP A 125 14.68 19.22 2.85
N LYS A 126 14.03 18.88 3.97
CA LYS A 126 14.57 17.98 5.01
C LYS A 126 13.49 16.99 5.48
N PRO A 127 13.91 15.79 5.91
CA PRO A 127 12.97 14.81 6.41
C PRO A 127 12.26 15.31 7.69
N PRO A 128 10.95 15.02 7.86
CA PRO A 128 10.23 15.32 9.09
C PRO A 128 10.94 14.81 10.35
N LYS A 129 10.62 15.35 11.51
CA LYS A 129 11.20 14.89 12.80
C LYS A 129 10.93 13.41 13.04
N ILE A 130 11.81 12.78 13.79
CA ILE A 130 11.65 11.39 14.26
C ILE A 130 10.42 11.32 15.17
N ILE A 131 9.58 10.30 14.99
CA ILE A 131 8.37 10.12 15.82
C ILE A 131 8.66 9.42 17.15
N ASP A 132 9.84 8.80 17.29
CA ASP A 132 10.33 8.08 18.45
C ASP A 132 9.28 7.11 19.07
N SER A 133 8.72 6.27 18.22
CA SER A 133 7.69 5.30 18.57
C SER A 133 8.26 3.87 18.60
N LYS A 134 7.62 2.98 19.38
CA LYS A 134 7.99 1.55 19.44
C LYS A 134 8.01 0.88 18.04
N ILE A 135 7.20 1.34 17.09
CA ILE A 135 7.18 0.83 15.73
C ILE A 135 8.49 1.11 14.98
N CYS A 136 9.23 2.16 15.35
CA CYS A 136 10.49 2.51 14.71
C CYS A 136 11.52 1.38 14.79
N LYS A 137 11.57 0.63 15.90
CA LYS A 137 12.49 -0.50 16.08
C LYS A 137 12.31 -1.64 15.07
N LYS A 138 11.15 -1.72 14.42
CA LYS A 138 10.83 -2.71 13.37
C LYS A 138 10.83 -2.11 11.96
N CYS A 139 11.24 -0.86 11.83
CA CYS A 139 11.25 -0.13 10.58
C CYS A 139 12.56 -0.38 9.82
N SER A 140 12.48 -0.72 8.54
CA SER A 140 13.66 -0.89 7.67
C SER A 140 14.53 0.37 7.53
N TYR A 141 14.01 1.54 7.92
CA TYR A 141 14.71 2.83 7.92
C TYR A 141 15.24 3.25 9.29
N TYR A 142 15.24 2.34 10.28
CA TYR A 142 15.61 2.67 11.65
C TYR A 142 17.00 3.30 11.74
N ASP A 143 18.00 2.67 11.14
CA ASP A 143 19.40 3.11 11.20
C ASP A 143 19.59 4.52 10.58
N LEU A 144 18.87 4.84 9.52
CA LEU A 144 18.88 6.19 8.91
C LEU A 144 18.23 7.27 9.81
N CYS A 145 17.43 6.88 10.77
CA CYS A 145 16.74 7.80 11.66
C CYS A 145 17.49 8.06 12.97
N TYR A 146 18.28 7.09 13.44
CA TYR A 146 18.86 7.07 14.78
C TYR A 146 20.40 7.00 14.80
N VAL A 147 21.04 7.23 13.66
CA VAL A 147 22.49 7.39 13.54
C VAL A 147 22.89 8.83 13.83
#